data_147490df5856a7c40631024823034f45
#
_entry.id   147490df5856a7c40631024823034f45
#
_cell.length_a   1.000
_cell.length_b   1.000
_cell.length_c   1.000
_cell.angle_alpha   90.00
_cell.angle_beta   90.00
_cell.angle_gamma   90.00
#
_symmetry.space_group_name_H-M   'P 1'
#
loop_
_entity.id
_entity.type
_entity.pdbx_description
1 polymer ?
#
loop_
_entity_poly.entity_id
_entity_poly.type
_entity_poly.pdbx_seq_one_letter_code
_entity_poly.pdbx_strand_id
1 'polypeptide(L)'
;MQDTGKFRDTKDQFYTKRAIAELCVKSIYDTLWWVSEEETLWVEPSAGAGAFLGIGADKRIIAIDKEPKYDGVVRGDFLTWEAPADSSEKPLIFFGNPPFGRQGSIAKKFLEHCCNQGADALAFILPRSFMKPSMYGCIPEDFHLLHQSELPKNSFEVNKKDYDVPCVFQIWERQATPRPKAEKTHALGFEYVTPGSPYDLAFRRVGGLAGQSYTPTDLPTPSVQAHHFLKFPVGTNIKEIQKKINVHTFPSNTTGPRSLSKGEINTVINSFILANASQTESA
;
A
#
# COMPACT_ATOMS: atom_id res chain seq x y z
N MET A 1 10.51 1.58 -19.30
CA MET A 1 9.40 0.60 -19.45
C MET A 1 9.24 -0.04 -18.08
N GLN A 2 8.14 0.21 -17.37
CA GLN A 2 7.90 -0.43 -16.06
C GLN A 2 7.71 -1.93 -16.29
N ASP A 3 8.54 -2.74 -15.64
CA ASP A 3 8.37 -4.20 -15.62
C ASP A 3 7.05 -4.53 -14.92
N THR A 4 6.05 -4.93 -15.70
CA THR A 4 4.69 -5.21 -15.21
C THR A 4 4.58 -6.55 -14.47
N GLY A 5 5.69 -7.18 -14.12
CA GLY A 5 5.73 -8.42 -13.33
C GLY A 5 5.27 -9.69 -14.04
N LYS A 6 5.09 -9.66 -15.37
CA LYS A 6 4.68 -10.85 -16.15
C LYS A 6 5.80 -11.89 -16.35
N PHE A 7 7.05 -11.54 -16.06
CA PHE A 7 8.24 -12.39 -16.25
C PHE A 7 9.14 -12.43 -15.00
N ARG A 8 8.54 -12.43 -13.79
CA ARG A 8 9.31 -12.56 -12.55
C ARG A 8 9.68 -14.04 -12.34
N ASP A 9 10.85 -14.40 -12.84
CA ASP A 9 11.55 -15.64 -12.46
C ASP A 9 12.35 -15.46 -11.15
N THR A 10 12.24 -14.30 -10.54
CA THR A 10 12.85 -13.97 -9.27
C THR A 10 11.85 -14.26 -8.15
N LYS A 11 12.26 -15.03 -7.16
CA LYS A 11 11.51 -15.40 -5.92
C LYS A 11 11.18 -14.18 -5.04
N ASP A 12 10.71 -13.04 -5.58
CA ASP A 12 10.49 -11.76 -4.88
C ASP A 12 11.69 -11.30 -4.00
N GLN A 13 12.93 -11.65 -4.39
CA GLN A 13 14.14 -11.34 -3.64
C GLN A 13 14.71 -10.00 -4.10
N PHE A 14 14.18 -8.91 -3.54
CA PHE A 14 14.74 -7.58 -3.67
C PHE A 14 15.52 -7.24 -2.41
N TYR A 15 16.81 -6.99 -2.55
CA TYR A 15 17.67 -6.59 -1.43
C TYR A 15 17.61 -5.08 -1.27
N THR A 16 17.21 -4.64 -0.09
CA THR A 16 17.20 -3.20 0.26
C THR A 16 18.62 -2.67 0.29
N LYS A 17 18.87 -1.52 -0.32
CA LYS A 17 20.16 -0.84 -0.21
C LYS A 17 20.40 -0.33 1.20
N ARG A 18 21.64 -0.38 1.67
CA ARG A 18 22.04 0.06 3.01
C ARG A 18 21.56 1.48 3.34
N ALA A 19 21.76 2.44 2.45
CA ALA A 19 21.33 3.82 2.63
C ALA A 19 19.80 3.96 2.81
N ILE A 20 19.01 3.09 2.19
CA ILE A 20 17.56 3.07 2.36
C ILE A 20 17.19 2.48 3.73
N ALA A 21 17.86 1.41 4.15
CA ALA A 21 17.67 0.84 5.48
C ALA A 21 17.99 1.88 6.58
N GLU A 22 19.06 2.67 6.41
CA GLU A 22 19.44 3.76 7.32
C GLU A 22 18.34 4.84 7.40
N LEU A 23 17.77 5.24 6.26
CA LEU A 23 16.64 6.19 6.24
C LEU A 23 15.42 5.62 6.96
N CYS A 24 15.11 4.34 6.76
CA CYS A 24 14.00 3.67 7.44
C CYS A 24 14.21 3.64 8.97
N VAL A 25 15.39 3.21 9.42
CA VAL A 25 15.71 3.14 10.87
C VAL A 25 15.69 4.53 11.48
N LYS A 26 16.24 5.55 10.80
CA LYS A 26 16.14 6.93 11.26
C LYS A 26 14.66 7.34 11.43
N SER A 27 13.80 7.03 10.46
CA SER A 27 12.38 7.35 10.54
C SER A 27 11.69 6.66 11.72
N ILE A 28 12.12 5.44 12.11
CA ILE A 28 11.61 4.75 13.30
C ILE A 28 11.91 5.57 14.55
N TYR A 29 13.16 5.97 14.77
CA TYR A 29 13.55 6.78 15.93
C TYR A 29 12.89 8.17 15.93
N ASP A 30 12.73 8.79 14.78
CA ASP A 30 12.07 10.09 14.65
C ASP A 30 10.55 10.01 14.95
N THR A 31 9.93 8.84 14.77
CA THR A 31 8.47 8.65 14.90
C THR A 31 8.07 8.05 16.24
N LEU A 32 8.82 7.05 16.73
CA LEU A 32 8.49 6.29 17.93
C LEU A 32 9.40 6.73 19.08
N TRP A 33 8.95 7.68 19.88
CA TRP A 33 9.71 8.29 20.99
C TRP A 33 10.16 7.32 22.08
N TRP A 34 9.47 6.18 22.22
CA TRP A 34 9.76 5.15 23.23
C TRP A 34 10.77 4.10 22.75
N VAL A 35 11.12 4.08 21.48
CA VAL A 35 12.07 3.13 20.93
C VAL A 35 13.48 3.48 21.38
N SER A 36 14.16 2.51 21.95
CA SER A 36 15.57 2.62 22.35
C SER A 36 16.37 1.39 21.94
N GLU A 37 17.68 1.51 21.91
CA GLU A 37 18.57 0.38 21.61
C GLU A 37 18.60 -0.66 22.73
N GLU A 38 18.40 -0.24 23.98
CA GLU A 38 18.55 -1.09 25.15
C GLU A 38 17.25 -1.74 25.62
N GLU A 39 16.15 -0.99 25.57
CA GLU A 39 14.87 -1.42 26.15
C GLU A 39 13.92 -2.05 25.12
N THR A 40 14.18 -1.88 23.81
CA THR A 40 13.30 -2.40 22.74
C THR A 40 13.85 -3.71 22.18
N LEU A 41 12.97 -4.68 21.97
CA LEU A 41 13.27 -5.90 21.21
C LEU A 41 12.94 -5.67 19.73
N TRP A 42 13.96 -5.83 18.90
CA TRP A 42 13.87 -5.62 17.46
C TRP A 42 13.84 -6.96 16.72
N VAL A 43 12.87 -7.14 15.82
CA VAL A 43 12.74 -8.35 15.01
C VAL A 43 12.70 -8.00 13.53
N GLU A 44 13.65 -8.51 12.77
CA GLU A 44 13.68 -8.44 11.31
C GLU A 44 13.28 -9.80 10.72
N PRO A 45 12.03 -9.98 10.26
CA PRO A 45 11.46 -11.28 9.88
C PRO A 45 11.89 -11.78 8.50
N SER A 46 12.68 -11.01 7.74
CA SER A 46 13.15 -11.33 6.38
C SER A 46 14.47 -10.61 6.10
N ALA A 47 15.47 -10.93 6.93
CA ALA A 47 16.73 -10.17 6.98
C ALA A 47 17.63 -10.33 5.73
N GLY A 48 17.48 -11.41 4.98
CA GLY A 48 18.16 -11.65 3.71
C GLY A 48 19.67 -11.48 3.80
N ALA A 49 20.17 -10.40 3.16
CA ALA A 49 21.57 -10.02 3.16
C ALA A 49 21.97 -9.06 4.31
N GLY A 50 21.10 -8.83 5.28
CA GLY A 50 21.41 -8.04 6.47
C GLY A 50 21.43 -6.52 6.24
N ALA A 51 20.63 -6.00 5.32
CA ALA A 51 20.65 -4.57 4.99
C ALA A 51 20.33 -3.66 6.19
N PHE A 52 19.52 -4.11 7.12
CA PHE A 52 19.14 -3.38 8.33
C PHE A 52 20.04 -3.69 9.53
N LEU A 53 20.84 -4.76 9.48
CA LEU A 53 21.72 -5.12 10.57
C LEU A 53 22.91 -4.14 10.67
N GLY A 54 23.38 -3.86 11.88
CA GLY A 54 24.42 -2.87 12.12
C GLY A 54 23.96 -1.41 11.94
N ILE A 55 22.65 -1.13 12.01
CA ILE A 55 22.10 0.22 12.04
C ILE A 55 21.36 0.41 13.37
N GLY A 56 21.96 1.14 14.30
CA GLY A 56 21.38 1.35 15.64
C GLY A 56 21.48 0.08 16.51
N ALA A 57 20.38 -0.41 17.02
CA ALA A 57 20.23 -1.45 18.06
C ALA A 57 20.81 -2.83 17.75
N ASP A 58 22.07 -2.93 17.33
CA ASP A 58 22.74 -4.16 16.89
C ASP A 58 22.68 -5.33 17.88
N LYS A 59 22.66 -5.04 19.16
CA LYS A 59 22.82 -6.07 20.20
C LYS A 59 21.54 -6.84 20.52
N ARG A 60 20.38 -6.41 19.99
CA ARG A 60 19.07 -6.98 20.33
C ARG A 60 18.15 -7.23 19.13
N ILE A 61 18.73 -7.34 17.93
CA ILE A 61 17.96 -7.69 16.73
C ILE A 61 17.87 -9.20 16.61
N ILE A 62 16.67 -9.74 16.60
CA ILE A 62 16.38 -11.10 16.16
C ILE A 62 16.16 -11.04 14.64
N ALA A 63 17.14 -11.50 13.88
CA ALA A 63 17.10 -11.51 12.43
C ALA A 63 16.80 -12.92 11.91
N ILE A 64 15.75 -13.06 11.12
CA ILE A 64 15.26 -14.36 10.61
C ILE A 64 15.18 -14.30 9.09
N ASP A 65 15.57 -15.38 8.41
CA ASP A 65 15.34 -15.54 6.97
C ASP A 65 15.27 -17.02 6.59
N LYS A 66 14.47 -17.36 5.58
CA LYS A 66 14.42 -18.73 5.04
C LYS A 66 15.72 -19.14 4.34
N GLU A 67 16.37 -18.18 3.70
CA GLU A 67 17.62 -18.35 2.93
C GLU A 67 18.64 -17.27 3.36
N PRO A 68 19.17 -17.29 4.62
CA PRO A 68 20.04 -16.23 5.11
C PRO A 68 21.32 -16.13 4.29
N LYS A 69 21.74 -14.89 4.03
CA LYS A 69 22.95 -14.55 3.28
C LYS A 69 23.89 -13.64 4.07
N TYR A 70 23.64 -13.48 5.36
CA TYR A 70 24.45 -12.69 6.27
C TYR A 70 24.66 -13.46 7.57
N ASP A 71 25.88 -13.42 8.11
CA ASP A 71 26.22 -14.07 9.38
C ASP A 71 25.42 -13.41 10.52
N GLY A 72 24.88 -14.24 11.42
CA GLY A 72 24.03 -13.78 12.52
C GLY A 72 22.52 -13.77 12.19
N VAL A 73 22.13 -14.00 10.94
CA VAL A 73 20.73 -14.22 10.58
C VAL A 73 20.35 -15.70 10.83
N VAL A 74 19.33 -15.92 11.63
CA VAL A 74 18.82 -17.26 11.96
C VAL A 74 18.02 -17.80 10.77
N ARG A 75 18.35 -19.02 10.34
CA ARG A 75 17.55 -19.71 9.31
C ARG A 75 16.21 -20.16 9.89
N GLY A 76 15.09 -19.66 9.33
CA GLY A 76 13.76 -20.06 9.78
C GLY A 76 12.66 -19.50 8.90
N ASP A 77 11.46 -20.10 9.02
CA ASP A 77 10.25 -19.54 8.44
C ASP A 77 9.58 -18.62 9.47
N PHE A 78 9.61 -17.32 9.23
CA PHE A 78 9.00 -16.35 10.14
C PHE A 78 7.50 -16.64 10.39
N LEU A 79 6.77 -17.15 9.42
CA LEU A 79 5.33 -17.44 9.59
C LEU A 79 5.04 -18.62 10.57
N THR A 80 6.07 -19.32 11.01
CA THR A 80 6.00 -20.36 12.07
C THR A 80 6.86 -20.02 13.29
N TRP A 81 7.51 -18.86 13.26
CA TRP A 81 8.31 -18.37 14.37
C TRP A 81 7.42 -17.82 15.48
N GLU A 82 7.82 -18.05 16.72
CA GLU A 82 7.17 -17.50 17.90
C GLU A 82 8.12 -16.58 18.66
N ALA A 83 7.57 -15.48 19.15
CA ALA A 83 8.33 -14.55 19.96
C ALA A 83 8.81 -15.23 21.26
N PRO A 84 10.05 -14.95 21.73
CA PRO A 84 10.54 -15.48 22.99
C PRO A 84 9.58 -15.16 24.14
N ALA A 85 9.44 -16.08 25.11
CA ALA A 85 8.50 -15.94 26.22
C ALA A 85 8.76 -14.68 27.09
N ASP A 86 10.00 -14.20 27.14
CA ASP A 86 10.43 -13.00 27.84
C ASP A 86 10.25 -11.71 27.02
N SER A 87 9.77 -11.81 25.77
CA SER A 87 9.54 -10.63 24.92
C SER A 87 8.43 -9.73 25.45
N SER A 88 7.51 -10.25 26.27
CA SER A 88 6.43 -9.47 26.89
C SER A 88 6.90 -8.42 27.91
N GLU A 89 8.16 -8.49 28.37
CA GLU A 89 8.75 -7.54 29.31
C GLU A 89 9.32 -6.27 28.63
N LYS A 90 9.42 -6.28 27.30
CA LYS A 90 9.97 -5.18 26.51
C LYS A 90 9.10 -4.82 25.34
N PRO A 91 9.05 -3.55 24.96
CA PRO A 91 8.40 -3.15 23.71
C PRO A 91 8.99 -3.91 22.52
N LEU A 92 8.11 -4.45 21.67
CA LEU A 92 8.46 -5.31 20.54
C LEU A 92 8.18 -4.61 19.22
N ILE A 93 9.21 -4.38 18.42
CA ILE A 93 9.09 -3.80 17.08
C ILE A 93 9.49 -4.81 16.01
N PHE A 94 8.63 -4.98 15.01
CA PHE A 94 8.95 -5.69 13.78
C PHE A 94 9.24 -4.70 12.67
N PHE A 95 10.34 -4.90 11.94
CA PHE A 95 10.78 -3.97 10.92
C PHE A 95 11.48 -4.68 9.75
N GLY A 96 11.72 -3.96 8.65
CA GLY A 96 12.46 -4.49 7.51
C GLY A 96 11.70 -4.45 6.19
N ASN A 97 12.03 -5.37 5.28
CA ASN A 97 11.44 -5.49 3.95
C ASN A 97 10.91 -6.92 3.73
N PRO A 98 9.63 -7.21 4.07
CA PRO A 98 9.07 -8.54 3.91
C PRO A 98 8.89 -8.90 2.44
N PRO A 99 8.86 -10.19 2.07
CA PRO A 99 8.50 -10.62 0.72
C PRO A 99 7.07 -10.17 0.39
N PHE A 100 6.87 -9.58 -0.82
CA PHE A 100 5.57 -8.97 -1.13
C PHE A 100 4.52 -10.00 -1.55
N GLY A 101 4.90 -10.94 -2.39
CA GLY A 101 3.96 -11.88 -3.03
C GLY A 101 3.02 -11.19 -4.02
N ARG A 102 2.16 -11.99 -4.65
CA ARG A 102 1.19 -11.47 -5.61
C ARG A 102 0.21 -10.53 -4.90
N GLN A 103 0.12 -9.27 -5.38
CA GLN A 103 -0.76 -8.23 -4.80
C GLN A 103 -0.52 -7.97 -3.30
N GLY A 104 0.71 -8.18 -2.82
CA GLY A 104 1.06 -7.98 -1.42
C GLY A 104 0.54 -9.08 -0.47
N SER A 105 0.18 -10.25 -1.00
CA SER A 105 -0.43 -11.33 -0.21
C SER A 105 0.50 -11.91 0.86
N ILE A 106 1.81 -11.97 0.59
CA ILE A 106 2.78 -12.47 1.58
C ILE A 106 3.06 -11.39 2.61
N ALA A 107 3.25 -10.13 2.18
CA ALA A 107 3.44 -9.01 3.11
C ALA A 107 2.27 -8.91 4.11
N LYS A 108 1.02 -9.10 3.67
CA LYS A 108 -0.14 -9.13 4.58
C LYS A 108 -0.02 -10.22 5.63
N LYS A 109 0.40 -11.43 5.27
CA LYS A 109 0.59 -12.54 6.23
C LYS A 109 1.70 -12.22 7.24
N PHE A 110 2.77 -11.55 6.79
CA PHE A 110 3.84 -11.10 7.68
C PHE A 110 3.32 -10.08 8.69
N LEU A 111 2.60 -9.05 8.24
CA LEU A 111 2.01 -8.04 9.12
C LEU A 111 1.04 -8.66 10.14
N GLU A 112 0.14 -9.54 9.68
CA GLU A 112 -0.80 -10.25 10.54
C GLU A 112 -0.06 -11.11 11.59
N HIS A 113 0.97 -11.83 11.17
CA HIS A 113 1.78 -12.66 12.08
C HIS A 113 2.53 -11.79 13.11
N CYS A 114 3.14 -10.67 12.71
CA CYS A 114 3.75 -9.72 13.66
C CYS A 114 2.75 -9.26 14.73
N CYS A 115 1.53 -8.90 14.33
CA CYS A 115 0.49 -8.49 15.27
C CYS A 115 0.13 -9.62 16.25
N ASN A 116 0.04 -10.86 15.76
CA ASN A 116 -0.25 -12.06 16.58
C ASN A 116 0.90 -12.39 17.55
N GLN A 117 2.13 -12.01 17.21
CA GLN A 117 3.31 -12.16 18.08
C GLN A 117 3.45 -11.04 19.13
N GLY A 118 2.45 -10.16 19.25
CA GLY A 118 2.44 -9.13 20.28
C GLY A 118 3.20 -7.85 19.92
N ALA A 119 3.34 -7.53 18.61
CA ALA A 119 3.98 -6.29 18.20
C ALA A 119 3.38 -5.04 18.87
N ASP A 120 4.24 -4.15 19.38
CA ASP A 120 3.87 -2.78 19.78
C ASP A 120 3.98 -1.83 18.60
N ALA A 121 4.93 -2.09 17.68
CA ALA A 121 5.04 -1.35 16.43
C ALA A 121 5.45 -2.23 15.26
N LEU A 122 5.05 -1.77 14.05
CA LEU A 122 5.42 -2.34 12.76
C LEU A 122 6.07 -1.24 11.92
N ALA A 123 7.24 -1.51 11.33
CA ALA A 123 7.97 -0.53 10.52
C ALA A 123 8.49 -1.20 9.23
N PHE A 124 7.68 -1.23 8.18
CA PHE A 124 7.96 -2.03 7.01
C PHE A 124 8.01 -1.26 5.70
N ILE A 125 8.91 -1.70 4.84
CA ILE A 125 8.87 -1.38 3.42
C ILE A 125 7.80 -2.25 2.77
N LEU A 126 6.79 -1.62 2.17
CA LEU A 126 5.62 -2.28 1.59
C LEU A 126 5.40 -1.82 0.15
N PRO A 127 4.76 -2.63 -0.70
CA PRO A 127 4.34 -2.17 -2.02
C PRO A 127 3.53 -0.88 -1.94
N ARG A 128 3.66 0.02 -2.91
CA ARG A 128 2.92 1.30 -2.95
C ARG A 128 1.40 1.14 -2.81
N SER A 129 0.85 -0.03 -3.16
CA SER A 129 -0.58 -0.32 -2.95
C SER A 129 -1.03 -0.24 -1.49
N PHE A 130 -0.10 -0.37 -0.53
CA PHE A 130 -0.38 -0.18 0.90
C PHE A 130 -0.66 1.28 1.29
N MET A 131 -0.54 2.25 0.38
CA MET A 131 -1.11 3.58 0.58
C MET A 131 -2.66 3.58 0.61
N LYS A 132 -3.28 2.50 0.14
CA LYS A 132 -4.75 2.37 0.10
C LYS A 132 -5.28 1.80 1.41
N PRO A 133 -6.26 2.44 2.06
CA PRO A 133 -6.89 1.91 3.28
C PRO A 133 -7.44 0.49 3.12
N SER A 134 -7.82 0.08 1.91
CA SER A 134 -8.27 -1.28 1.61
C SER A 134 -7.20 -2.37 1.82
N MET A 135 -5.94 -1.99 1.96
CA MET A 135 -4.84 -2.91 2.27
C MET A 135 -4.64 -3.14 3.78
N TYR A 136 -5.25 -2.31 4.63
CA TYR A 136 -5.03 -2.33 6.09
C TYR A 136 -5.81 -3.41 6.84
N GLY A 137 -6.66 -4.18 6.17
CA GLY A 137 -7.49 -5.21 6.81
C GLY A 137 -6.72 -6.36 7.48
N CYS A 138 -5.41 -6.51 7.21
CA CYS A 138 -4.53 -7.45 7.89
C CYS A 138 -3.86 -6.87 9.16
N ILE A 139 -4.09 -5.61 9.46
CA ILE A 139 -3.54 -4.92 10.64
C ILE A 139 -4.73 -4.63 11.57
N PRO A 140 -4.74 -5.10 12.83
CA PRO A 140 -5.80 -4.84 13.80
C PRO A 140 -6.13 -3.36 13.97
N GLU A 141 -7.37 -3.05 14.38
CA GLU A 141 -7.84 -1.66 14.47
C GLU A 141 -7.14 -0.84 15.57
N ASP A 142 -6.51 -1.48 16.53
CA ASP A 142 -5.69 -0.84 17.58
C ASP A 142 -4.31 -0.36 17.09
N PHE A 143 -3.91 -0.66 15.85
CA PHE A 143 -2.71 -0.07 15.24
C PHE A 143 -3.04 1.20 14.47
N HIS A 144 -2.30 2.27 14.71
CA HIS A 144 -2.41 3.55 14.03
C HIS A 144 -1.22 3.79 13.10
N LEU A 145 -1.47 4.25 11.88
CA LEU A 145 -0.43 4.65 10.95
C LEU A 145 0.12 6.02 11.38
N LEU A 146 1.35 6.05 11.90
CA LEU A 146 2.01 7.28 12.36
C LEU A 146 2.88 7.92 11.29
N HIS A 147 3.51 7.09 10.43
CA HIS A 147 4.39 7.58 9.37
C HIS A 147 4.16 6.81 8.08
N GLN A 148 4.17 7.54 6.95
CA GLN A 148 4.17 6.98 5.61
C GLN A 148 4.97 7.87 4.68
N SER A 149 5.98 7.29 4.02
CA SER A 149 6.78 7.97 2.99
C SER A 149 7.01 7.07 1.79
N GLU A 150 7.04 7.65 0.58
CA GLU A 150 7.44 6.92 -0.61
C GLU A 150 8.96 6.73 -0.61
N LEU A 151 9.42 5.53 -0.98
CA LEU A 151 10.85 5.29 -1.14
C LEU A 151 11.38 5.95 -2.42
N PRO A 152 12.64 6.38 -2.42
CA PRO A 152 13.33 6.86 -3.63
C PRO A 152 13.34 5.79 -4.74
N LYS A 153 13.52 6.21 -5.98
CA LYS A 153 13.76 5.28 -7.08
C LYS A 153 15.05 4.49 -6.84
N ASN A 154 15.10 3.27 -7.35
CA ASN A 154 16.26 2.40 -7.23
C ASN A 154 16.64 2.08 -5.77
N SER A 155 15.65 1.93 -4.90
CA SER A 155 15.86 1.59 -3.47
C SER A 155 16.35 0.16 -3.23
N PHE A 156 16.33 -0.68 -4.25
CA PHE A 156 16.66 -2.10 -4.16
C PHE A 156 17.78 -2.50 -5.13
N GLU A 157 18.33 -3.68 -4.87
CA GLU A 157 19.26 -4.36 -5.75
C GLU A 157 18.79 -5.79 -6.04
N VAL A 158 18.97 -6.22 -7.30
CA VAL A 158 18.81 -7.61 -7.73
C VAL A 158 20.06 -7.96 -8.56
N ASN A 159 20.77 -9.01 -8.16
CA ASN A 159 22.03 -9.39 -8.81
C ASN A 159 23.04 -8.22 -8.93
N LYS A 160 23.17 -7.42 -7.88
CA LYS A 160 24.04 -6.22 -7.81
C LYS A 160 23.71 -5.14 -8.84
N LYS A 161 22.50 -5.14 -9.39
CA LYS A 161 21.98 -4.09 -10.27
C LYS A 161 20.84 -3.36 -9.58
N ASP A 162 20.78 -2.06 -9.79
CA ASP A 162 19.68 -1.22 -9.32
C ASP A 162 18.35 -1.75 -9.81
N TYR A 163 17.40 -1.85 -8.91
CA TYR A 163 16.06 -2.32 -9.21
C TYR A 163 15.02 -1.35 -8.63
N ASP A 164 14.10 -0.90 -9.49
CA ASP A 164 13.07 0.07 -9.12
C ASP A 164 11.72 -0.63 -8.92
N VAL A 165 11.29 -0.70 -7.66
CA VAL A 165 9.95 -1.13 -7.29
C VAL A 165 9.30 -0.01 -6.50
N PRO A 166 8.15 0.52 -6.95
CA PRO A 166 7.41 1.54 -6.21
C PRO A 166 6.95 1.01 -4.85
N CYS A 167 7.57 1.51 -3.78
CA CYS A 167 7.31 1.11 -2.41
C CYS A 167 7.09 2.31 -1.51
N VAL A 168 6.49 2.05 -0.36
CA VAL A 168 6.34 2.98 0.75
C VAL A 168 6.96 2.39 2.00
N PHE A 169 7.48 3.23 2.87
CA PHE A 169 7.81 2.87 4.23
C PHE A 169 6.69 3.33 5.14
N GLN A 170 6.14 2.42 5.93
CA GLN A 170 5.06 2.70 6.88
C GLN A 170 5.47 2.32 8.30
N ILE A 171 5.15 3.18 9.26
CA ILE A 171 5.29 2.91 10.69
C ILE A 171 3.91 2.94 11.33
N TRP A 172 3.56 1.83 11.97
CA TRP A 172 2.33 1.63 12.69
C TRP A 172 2.63 1.38 14.16
N GLU A 173 1.84 1.95 15.05
CA GLU A 173 1.96 1.78 16.49
C GLU A 173 0.65 1.26 17.08
N ARG A 174 0.75 0.31 17.99
CA ARG A 174 -0.39 -0.17 18.78
C ARG A 174 -0.80 0.90 19.78
N GLN A 175 -2.07 1.23 19.83
CA GLN A 175 -2.65 2.21 20.74
C GLN A 175 -3.83 1.63 21.53
N ALA A 176 -4.17 2.24 22.65
CA ALA A 176 -5.27 1.81 23.51
C ALA A 176 -6.67 1.93 22.85
N THR A 177 -6.78 2.78 21.83
CA THR A 177 -8.05 3.02 21.12
C THR A 177 -7.99 2.55 19.70
N PRO A 178 -9.08 2.07 19.11
CA PRO A 178 -9.10 1.69 17.70
C PRO A 178 -8.94 2.92 16.79
N ARG A 179 -8.22 2.75 15.67
CA ARG A 179 -8.10 3.81 14.65
C ARG A 179 -9.46 4.13 14.02
N PRO A 180 -9.68 5.37 13.60
CA PRO A 180 -10.87 5.75 12.85
C PRO A 180 -10.99 4.88 11.59
N LYS A 181 -12.19 4.33 11.35
CA LYS A 181 -12.46 3.62 10.09
C LYS A 181 -12.44 4.60 8.94
N ALA A 182 -11.76 4.25 7.86
CA ALA A 182 -11.83 5.04 6.65
C ALA A 182 -13.29 5.14 6.18
N GLU A 183 -13.78 6.35 6.07
CA GLU A 183 -15.14 6.58 5.56
C GLU A 183 -15.24 6.09 4.12
N LYS A 184 -16.29 5.30 3.87
CA LYS A 184 -16.59 4.84 2.51
C LYS A 184 -17.23 6.00 1.76
N THR A 185 -16.50 6.56 0.80
CA THR A 185 -17.07 7.55 -0.11
C THR A 185 -18.11 6.88 -1.01
N HIS A 186 -19.38 7.22 -0.82
CA HIS A 186 -20.48 6.77 -1.67
C HIS A 186 -20.62 7.64 -2.90
N ALA A 187 -21.21 7.10 -3.98
CA ALA A 187 -21.56 7.87 -5.16
C ALA A 187 -22.67 8.87 -4.81
N LEU A 188 -22.51 10.14 -5.20
CA LEU A 188 -23.49 11.21 -5.03
C LEU A 188 -23.90 11.73 -6.40
N GLY A 189 -25.20 11.64 -6.70
CA GLY A 189 -25.74 12.11 -7.99
C GLY A 189 -25.35 11.25 -9.20
N PHE A 190 -24.93 10.01 -8.99
CA PHE A 190 -24.77 8.98 -10.00
C PHE A 190 -24.80 7.59 -9.37
N GLU A 191 -24.97 6.56 -10.18
CA GLU A 191 -24.97 5.16 -9.72
C GLU A 191 -24.10 4.27 -10.61
N TYR A 192 -23.66 3.16 -10.03
CA TYR A 192 -22.99 2.08 -10.75
C TYR A 192 -24.04 1.10 -11.25
N VAL A 193 -24.09 0.89 -12.56
CA VAL A 193 -25.01 -0.09 -13.16
C VAL A 193 -24.28 -1.38 -13.55
N THR A 194 -25.04 -2.46 -13.64
CA THR A 194 -24.51 -3.76 -14.06
C THR A 194 -24.14 -3.77 -15.54
N PRO A 195 -23.14 -4.57 -15.95
CA PRO A 195 -22.84 -4.76 -17.37
C PRO A 195 -24.07 -5.23 -18.16
N GLY A 196 -24.32 -4.59 -19.30
CA GLY A 196 -25.50 -4.84 -20.12
C GLY A 196 -26.68 -3.93 -19.86
N SER A 197 -26.71 -3.20 -18.73
CA SER A 197 -27.69 -2.15 -18.50
C SER A 197 -27.35 -0.86 -19.25
N PRO A 198 -28.34 0.02 -19.58
CA PRO A 198 -28.06 1.34 -20.12
C PRO A 198 -27.19 2.16 -19.19
N TYR A 199 -26.15 2.79 -19.74
CA TYR A 199 -25.18 3.62 -19.00
C TYR A 199 -24.87 4.90 -19.79
N ASP A 200 -24.32 5.90 -19.10
CA ASP A 200 -23.91 7.15 -19.72
C ASP A 200 -22.39 7.23 -19.93
N LEU A 201 -21.61 6.68 -18.98
CA LEU A 201 -20.16 6.61 -19.08
C LEU A 201 -19.62 5.22 -18.71
N ALA A 202 -18.70 4.70 -19.52
CA ALA A 202 -17.82 3.57 -19.19
C ALA A 202 -16.51 4.13 -18.63
N PHE A 203 -16.29 4.03 -17.32
CA PHE A 203 -15.10 4.53 -16.64
C PHE A 203 -14.02 3.44 -16.59
N ARG A 204 -12.87 3.71 -17.17
CA ARG A 204 -11.71 2.79 -17.18
C ARG A 204 -11.05 2.74 -15.80
N ARG A 205 -11.21 1.63 -15.09
CA ARG A 205 -10.70 1.46 -13.71
C ARG A 205 -9.31 0.86 -13.61
N VAL A 206 -8.78 0.21 -14.68
CA VAL A 206 -7.50 -0.51 -14.64
C VAL A 206 -6.72 -0.39 -15.94
N GLY A 207 -5.37 -0.39 -15.82
CA GLY A 207 -4.45 -0.34 -16.96
C GLY A 207 -3.88 1.05 -17.23
N GLY A 208 -3.13 1.20 -18.33
CA GLY A 208 -2.46 2.47 -18.69
C GLY A 208 -3.41 3.65 -18.87
N LEU A 209 -4.66 3.38 -19.27
CA LEU A 209 -5.70 4.40 -19.46
C LEU A 209 -6.67 4.50 -18.26
N ALA A 210 -6.32 3.93 -17.11
CA ALA A 210 -7.16 4.05 -15.92
C ALA A 210 -7.36 5.53 -15.54
N GLY A 211 -8.62 5.91 -15.31
CA GLY A 211 -9.03 7.30 -15.10
C GLY A 211 -9.70 7.94 -16.31
N GLN A 212 -9.68 7.30 -17.48
CA GLN A 212 -10.43 7.76 -18.64
C GLN A 212 -11.87 7.27 -18.63
N SER A 213 -12.78 8.05 -19.19
CA SER A 213 -14.19 7.70 -19.34
C SER A 213 -14.64 7.87 -20.80
N TYR A 214 -15.60 7.07 -21.20
CA TYR A 214 -16.09 6.96 -22.58
C TYR A 214 -17.60 6.91 -22.57
N THR A 215 -18.24 7.62 -23.50
CA THR A 215 -19.67 7.43 -23.78
C THR A 215 -19.88 6.13 -24.58
N PRO A 216 -21.11 5.60 -24.67
CA PRO A 216 -21.41 4.47 -25.56
C PRO A 216 -21.02 4.71 -27.02
N THR A 217 -21.01 5.95 -27.48
CA THR A 217 -20.56 6.32 -28.82
C THR A 217 -19.04 6.30 -28.97
N ASP A 218 -18.30 6.74 -27.94
CA ASP A 218 -16.83 6.77 -27.97
C ASP A 218 -16.22 5.35 -27.89
N LEU A 219 -16.86 4.46 -27.12
CA LEU A 219 -16.44 3.07 -26.92
C LEU A 219 -17.65 2.14 -26.89
N PRO A 220 -18.11 1.63 -28.06
CA PRO A 220 -19.33 0.82 -28.14
C PRO A 220 -19.29 -0.50 -27.36
N THR A 221 -18.10 -1.11 -27.21
CA THR A 221 -17.93 -2.41 -26.55
C THR A 221 -16.85 -2.35 -25.45
N PRO A 222 -17.12 -1.66 -24.33
CA PRO A 222 -16.14 -1.57 -23.23
C PRO A 222 -15.98 -2.93 -22.52
N SER A 223 -14.73 -3.30 -22.22
CA SER A 223 -14.45 -4.52 -21.45
C SER A 223 -15.06 -4.44 -20.06
N VAL A 224 -15.91 -5.37 -19.69
CA VAL A 224 -16.55 -5.49 -18.38
C VAL A 224 -15.52 -5.59 -17.24
N GLN A 225 -14.40 -6.29 -17.48
CA GLN A 225 -13.35 -6.44 -16.47
C GLN A 225 -12.56 -5.15 -16.23
N ALA A 226 -12.49 -4.26 -17.21
CA ALA A 226 -11.66 -3.06 -17.16
C ALA A 226 -12.45 -1.77 -16.91
N HIS A 227 -13.77 -1.80 -16.92
CA HIS A 227 -14.61 -0.62 -16.77
C HIS A 227 -15.64 -0.78 -15.65
N HIS A 228 -16.01 0.34 -15.06
CA HIS A 228 -17.25 0.53 -14.31
C HIS A 228 -18.22 1.30 -15.20
N PHE A 229 -19.50 0.96 -15.11
CA PHE A 229 -20.57 1.59 -15.88
C PHE A 229 -21.32 2.54 -14.97
N LEU A 230 -21.40 3.81 -15.37
CA LEU A 230 -21.96 4.89 -14.58
C LEU A 230 -23.23 5.41 -15.25
N LYS A 231 -24.29 5.60 -14.46
CA LYS A 231 -25.55 6.19 -14.86
C LYS A 231 -25.79 7.46 -14.06
N PHE A 232 -26.23 8.51 -14.73
CA PHE A 232 -26.49 9.82 -14.13
C PHE A 232 -27.98 10.16 -14.25
N PRO A 233 -28.50 11.07 -13.41
CA PRO A 233 -29.86 11.59 -13.54
C PRO A 233 -30.11 12.26 -14.89
N VAL A 234 -31.37 12.21 -15.34
CA VAL A 234 -31.80 12.89 -16.57
C VAL A 234 -31.51 14.39 -16.46
N GLY A 235 -30.98 14.99 -17.51
CA GLY A 235 -30.59 16.41 -17.54
C GLY A 235 -29.12 16.67 -17.11
N THR A 236 -28.39 15.67 -16.65
CA THR A 236 -26.94 15.83 -16.33
C THR A 236 -26.14 16.09 -17.62
N ASN A 237 -25.26 17.08 -17.59
CA ASN A 237 -24.33 17.35 -18.70
C ASN A 237 -23.19 16.34 -18.74
N ILE A 238 -23.45 15.18 -19.36
CA ILE A 238 -22.49 14.04 -19.42
C ILE A 238 -21.19 14.44 -20.10
N LYS A 239 -21.21 15.25 -21.15
CA LYS A 239 -20.02 15.69 -21.88
C LYS A 239 -19.08 16.52 -21.00
N GLU A 240 -19.65 17.36 -20.15
CA GLU A 240 -18.87 18.16 -19.22
C GLU A 240 -18.21 17.28 -18.13
N ILE A 241 -18.97 16.36 -17.53
CA ILE A 241 -18.45 15.41 -16.53
C ILE A 241 -17.35 14.55 -17.16
N GLN A 242 -17.57 14.01 -18.34
CA GLN A 242 -16.57 13.24 -19.08
C GLN A 242 -15.29 14.04 -19.29
N LYS A 243 -15.40 15.30 -19.72
CA LYS A 243 -14.25 16.19 -19.92
C LYS A 243 -13.48 16.39 -18.62
N LYS A 244 -14.18 16.70 -17.51
CA LYS A 244 -13.57 16.88 -16.18
C LYS A 244 -12.84 15.60 -15.71
N ILE A 245 -13.47 14.43 -15.87
CA ILE A 245 -12.84 13.13 -15.56
C ILE A 245 -11.57 12.93 -16.38
N ASN A 246 -11.62 13.15 -17.69
CA ASN A 246 -10.53 12.80 -18.62
C ASN A 246 -9.31 13.71 -18.50
N VAL A 247 -9.46 14.92 -17.95
CA VAL A 247 -8.33 15.82 -17.64
C VAL A 247 -7.82 15.67 -16.21
N HIS A 248 -8.56 14.99 -15.33
CA HIS A 248 -8.17 14.81 -13.93
C HIS A 248 -7.02 13.82 -13.79
N THR A 249 -6.04 14.16 -12.94
CA THR A 249 -4.93 13.28 -12.61
C THR A 249 -5.27 12.43 -11.40
N PHE A 250 -5.65 11.17 -11.64
CA PHE A 250 -5.92 10.21 -10.57
C PHE A 250 -4.62 9.74 -9.88
N PRO A 251 -4.68 9.37 -8.59
CA PRO A 251 -3.53 8.85 -7.87
C PRO A 251 -2.89 7.64 -8.56
N SER A 252 -1.55 7.55 -8.51
CA SER A 252 -0.78 6.41 -8.99
C SER A 252 -0.22 5.61 -7.80
N ASN A 253 -1.14 5.09 -6.97
CA ASN A 253 -0.85 4.37 -5.73
C ASN A 253 -0.93 2.85 -5.90
N THR A 254 -0.37 2.32 -6.98
CA THR A 254 -0.27 0.88 -7.26
C THR A 254 1.13 0.53 -7.72
N THR A 255 1.60 -0.66 -7.36
CA THR A 255 2.92 -1.17 -7.76
C THR A 255 2.94 -1.69 -9.19
N GLY A 256 1.78 -2.13 -9.69
CA GLY A 256 1.57 -2.62 -11.06
C GLY A 256 0.80 -1.59 -11.91
N PRO A 257 0.08 -2.05 -12.94
CA PRO A 257 -0.80 -1.19 -13.72
C PRO A 257 -1.75 -0.40 -12.81
N ARG A 258 -1.97 0.88 -13.13
CA ARG A 258 -2.88 1.74 -12.36
C ARG A 258 -4.23 1.04 -12.16
N SER A 259 -4.75 1.07 -10.95
CA SER A 259 -6.05 0.52 -10.60
C SER A 259 -6.75 1.47 -9.63
N LEU A 260 -7.96 1.87 -9.96
CA LEU A 260 -8.77 2.80 -9.20
C LEU A 260 -9.91 2.06 -8.49
N SER A 261 -10.05 2.30 -7.20
CA SER A 261 -11.18 1.81 -6.39
C SER A 261 -12.41 2.67 -6.62
N LYS A 262 -13.60 2.12 -6.32
CA LYS A 262 -14.85 2.91 -6.35
C LYS A 262 -14.77 4.13 -5.44
N GLY A 263 -14.12 4.04 -4.28
CA GLY A 263 -13.94 5.18 -3.37
C GLY A 263 -13.16 6.33 -4.02
N GLU A 264 -12.01 6.04 -4.65
CA GLU A 264 -11.23 7.04 -5.38
C GLU A 264 -12.01 7.69 -6.53
N ILE A 265 -12.80 6.88 -7.26
CA ILE A 265 -13.66 7.36 -8.35
C ILE A 265 -14.77 8.24 -7.77
N ASN A 266 -15.45 7.80 -6.72
CA ASN A 266 -16.54 8.55 -6.08
C ASN A 266 -16.05 9.90 -5.57
N THR A 267 -14.93 9.96 -4.88
CA THR A 267 -14.36 11.22 -4.37
C THR A 267 -14.20 12.25 -5.49
N VAL A 268 -13.66 11.84 -6.63
CA VAL A 268 -13.42 12.74 -7.76
C VAL A 268 -14.74 13.15 -8.45
N ILE A 269 -15.61 12.20 -8.77
CA ILE A 269 -16.87 12.52 -9.48
C ILE A 269 -17.80 13.35 -8.58
N ASN A 270 -17.90 13.01 -7.29
CA ASN A 270 -18.69 13.78 -6.33
C ASN A 270 -18.24 15.24 -6.28
N SER A 271 -16.92 15.51 -6.27
CA SER A 271 -16.40 16.88 -6.27
C SER A 271 -16.83 17.67 -7.50
N PHE A 272 -16.92 17.03 -8.67
CA PHE A 272 -17.39 17.68 -9.89
C PHE A 272 -18.90 17.98 -9.86
N ILE A 273 -19.69 17.07 -9.28
CA ILE A 273 -21.15 17.24 -9.16
C ILE A 273 -21.46 18.36 -8.16
N LEU A 274 -20.80 18.37 -7.01
CA LEU A 274 -21.00 19.41 -5.98
C LEU A 274 -20.59 20.80 -6.47
N ALA A 275 -19.48 20.90 -7.20
CA ALA A 275 -19.05 22.18 -7.78
C ALA A 275 -20.06 22.74 -8.80
N ASN A 276 -20.73 21.88 -9.57
CA ASN A 276 -21.76 22.31 -10.52
C ASN A 276 -23.06 22.76 -9.80
N ALA A 277 -23.45 22.09 -8.69
CA ALA A 277 -24.61 22.47 -7.91
C ALA A 277 -24.47 23.87 -7.29
N SER A 278 -23.29 24.20 -6.79
CA SER A 278 -22.99 25.52 -6.18
C SER A 278 -23.02 26.67 -7.21
N GLN A 279 -22.79 26.39 -8.51
CA GLN A 279 -22.86 27.39 -9.58
C GLN A 279 -24.26 27.70 -10.04
N THR A 280 -25.22 26.75 -9.91
CA THR A 280 -26.60 26.91 -10.27
C THR A 280 -27.42 27.64 -9.19
N GLU A 281 -26.99 27.68 -7.94
CA GLU A 281 -27.62 28.45 -6.86
C GLU A 281 -27.18 29.94 -6.80
N SER A 282 -26.12 30.29 -7.54
CA SER A 282 -25.57 31.66 -7.59
C SER A 282 -25.89 32.40 -8.88
N ALA A 283 -26.68 31.81 -9.79
CA ALA A 283 -27.14 32.40 -11.04
C ALA A 283 -28.64 32.60 -11.05
#